data_9ea377b9d5a7e76ef367d05f4cfab23b
#
_entry.id   9ea377b9d5a7e76ef367d05f4cfab23b
#
_cell.length_a   1.000
_cell.length_b   1.000
_cell.length_c   1.000
_cell.angle_alpha   90.00
_cell.angle_beta   90.00
_cell.angle_gamma   90.00
#
_symmetry.space_group_name_H-M   'P 1'
#
loop_
_entity.id
_entity.type
_entity.pdbx_description
1 polymer ?
#
loop_
_entity_poly.entity_id
_entity_poly.type
_entity_poly.pdbx_seq_one_letter_code
_entity_poly.pdbx_strand_id
1 'polypeptide(L)'
;MKPSKKEALMKNLLCETAAVIHVIDKGATTVALVDVEKAGTDMKKLETAFMKTNSINSGWWTNEGITKMFDGATCRSTSVGDMVLLSSGKKYKCEMAGWSEV
;
A
#
# COMPACT_ATOMS: atom_id res chain seq x y z
N MET A 1 14.41 -2.95 15.95
CA MET A 1 14.22 -4.19 16.71
C MET A 1 13.46 -5.20 15.87
N LYS A 2 13.96 -6.42 15.80
CA LYS A 2 13.28 -7.48 15.04
C LYS A 2 12.10 -8.01 15.85
N PRO A 3 10.93 -8.26 15.22
CA PRO A 3 9.81 -8.88 15.94
C PRO A 3 10.16 -10.30 16.36
N SER A 4 9.51 -10.78 17.42
CA SER A 4 9.65 -12.17 17.85
C SER A 4 9.05 -13.11 16.79
N LYS A 5 9.40 -14.43 16.87
CA LYS A 5 8.79 -15.42 15.98
C LYS A 5 7.27 -15.47 16.10
N LYS A 6 6.76 -15.27 17.32
CA LYS A 6 5.33 -15.23 17.58
C LYS A 6 4.67 -14.03 16.88
N GLU A 7 5.29 -12.85 16.97
CA GLU A 7 4.76 -11.65 16.32
C GLU A 7 4.78 -11.78 14.80
N ALA A 8 5.85 -12.32 14.23
CA ALA A 8 5.95 -12.54 12.80
C ALA A 8 4.90 -13.53 12.31
N LEU A 9 4.65 -14.62 13.08
CA LEU A 9 3.62 -15.59 12.75
C LEU A 9 2.23 -14.99 12.83
N MET A 10 1.94 -14.23 13.88
CA MET A 10 0.66 -13.53 14.02
C MET A 10 0.41 -12.56 12.87
N LYS A 11 1.42 -11.82 12.48
CA LYS A 11 1.32 -10.88 11.35
C LYS A 11 0.99 -11.61 10.05
N ASN A 12 1.63 -12.75 9.77
CA ASN A 12 1.35 -13.56 8.59
C ASN A 12 -0.07 -14.12 8.56
N LEU A 13 -0.65 -14.40 9.73
CA LEU A 13 -2.01 -14.92 9.84
C LEU A 13 -3.06 -13.82 9.72
N LEU A 14 -2.79 -12.61 10.19
CA LEU A 14 -3.76 -11.53 10.31
C LEU A 14 -3.68 -10.50 9.18
N CYS A 15 -2.56 -10.43 8.49
CA CYS A 15 -2.33 -9.45 7.44
C CYS A 15 -2.15 -10.11 6.08
N GLU A 16 -2.51 -9.37 5.05
CA GLU A 16 -2.19 -9.70 3.67
C GLU A 16 -1.51 -8.50 3.04
N THR A 17 -0.99 -8.64 1.84
CA THR A 17 -0.22 -7.60 1.17
C THR A 17 -1.03 -6.92 0.09
N ALA A 18 -1.05 -5.59 0.13
CA ALA A 18 -1.57 -4.76 -0.95
C ALA A 18 -0.40 -4.11 -1.68
N ALA A 19 -0.43 -4.14 -3.01
CA ALA A 19 0.61 -3.50 -3.83
C ALA A 19 0.14 -2.11 -4.23
N VAL A 20 0.92 -1.09 -3.90
CA VAL A 20 0.64 0.30 -4.29
C VAL A 20 1.40 0.60 -5.59
N ILE A 21 0.66 1.03 -6.59
CA ILE A 21 1.15 1.27 -7.94
C ILE A 21 0.99 2.75 -8.28
N HIS A 22 2.10 3.41 -8.55
CA HIS A 22 2.08 4.79 -9.01
C HIS A 22 2.06 4.83 -10.53
N VAL A 23 1.18 5.65 -11.06
CA VAL A 23 1.09 5.90 -12.50
C VAL A 23 1.87 7.19 -12.78
N ILE A 24 2.95 7.05 -13.54
CA ILE A 24 3.84 8.16 -13.89
C ILE A 24 3.93 8.20 -15.42
N ASP A 25 3.50 9.31 -16.01
CA ASP A 25 3.40 9.48 -17.47
C ASP A 25 2.52 8.37 -18.05
N LYS A 26 3.07 7.51 -18.90
CA LYS A 26 2.34 6.41 -19.52
C LYS A 26 2.67 5.06 -18.90
N GLY A 27 3.45 5.04 -17.80
CA GLY A 27 3.89 3.84 -17.14
C GLY A 27 3.28 3.68 -15.76
N ALA A 28 3.26 2.44 -15.28
CA ALA A 28 2.82 2.09 -13.94
C ALA A 28 3.95 1.34 -13.24
N THR A 29 4.25 1.73 -12.00
CA THR A 29 5.33 1.15 -11.22
C THR A 29 4.85 0.80 -9.83
N THR A 30 5.10 -0.42 -9.38
CA THR A 30 4.85 -0.79 -7.99
C THR A 30 5.89 -0.11 -7.11
N VAL A 31 5.43 0.75 -6.21
CA VAL A 31 6.32 1.53 -5.34
C VAL A 31 6.37 1.00 -3.91
N ALA A 32 5.37 0.23 -3.50
CA ALA A 32 5.32 -0.30 -2.14
C ALA A 32 4.47 -1.56 -2.05
N LEU A 33 4.82 -2.42 -1.10
CA LEU A 33 3.95 -3.48 -0.60
C LEU A 33 3.55 -3.07 0.81
N VAL A 34 2.25 -3.06 1.10
CA VAL A 34 1.71 -2.59 2.37
C VAL A 34 0.96 -3.72 3.06
N ASP A 35 1.26 -3.95 4.33
CA ASP A 35 0.51 -4.91 5.14
C ASP A 35 -0.86 -4.33 5.48
N VAL A 36 -1.91 -5.06 5.17
CA VAL A 36 -3.30 -4.68 5.46
C VAL A 36 -4.01 -5.82 6.18
N GLU A 37 -5.02 -5.50 6.97
CA GLU A 37 -5.76 -6.52 7.71
C GLU A 37 -6.54 -7.43 6.76
N LYS A 38 -6.30 -8.74 6.87
CA LYS A 38 -6.96 -9.76 6.06
C LYS A 38 -8.48 -9.74 6.23
N ALA A 39 -8.94 -9.51 7.45
CA ALA A 39 -10.35 -9.52 7.80
C ALA A 39 -11.10 -8.24 7.41
N GLY A 40 -10.39 -7.20 6.96
CA GLY A 40 -11.01 -5.94 6.58
C GLY A 40 -11.74 -6.02 5.25
N THR A 41 -12.63 -5.05 5.02
CA THR A 41 -13.27 -4.89 3.70
C THR A 41 -12.23 -4.39 2.69
N ASP A 42 -12.53 -4.55 1.41
CA ASP A 42 -11.66 -4.02 0.36
C ASP A 42 -11.44 -2.52 0.54
N MET A 43 -12.52 -1.78 0.81
CA MET A 43 -12.44 -0.33 1.03
C MET A 43 -11.49 0.02 2.16
N LYS A 44 -11.55 -0.70 3.28
CA LYS A 44 -10.68 -0.46 4.43
C LYS A 44 -9.22 -0.78 4.10
N LYS A 45 -8.98 -1.84 3.34
CA LYS A 45 -7.62 -2.20 2.89
C LYS A 45 -7.06 -1.11 1.98
N LEU A 46 -7.87 -0.57 1.08
CA LEU A 46 -7.47 0.51 0.17
C LEU A 46 -7.14 1.78 0.93
N GLU A 47 -7.97 2.14 1.91
CA GLU A 47 -7.74 3.32 2.74
C GLU A 47 -6.46 3.18 3.57
N THR A 48 -6.20 2.00 4.12
CA THR A 48 -4.97 1.73 4.86
C THR A 48 -3.74 1.88 3.95
N ALA A 49 -3.79 1.30 2.77
CA ALA A 49 -2.68 1.40 1.81
C ALA A 49 -2.43 2.85 1.40
N PHE A 50 -3.50 3.60 1.12
CA PHE A 50 -3.39 5.02 0.76
C PHE A 50 -2.79 5.83 1.91
N MET A 51 -3.35 5.69 3.11
CA MET A 51 -2.94 6.46 4.27
C MET A 51 -1.46 6.24 4.60
N LYS A 52 -1.00 5.00 4.54
CA LYS A 52 0.39 4.68 4.85
C LYS A 52 1.39 5.13 3.78
N THR A 53 0.93 5.37 2.56
CA THR A 53 1.79 5.83 1.46
C THR A 53 1.54 7.29 1.10
N ASN A 54 0.85 8.02 1.96
CA ASN A 54 0.57 9.44 1.78
C ASN A 54 0.94 10.18 3.07
N SER A 55 2.17 10.69 3.14
CA SER A 55 2.67 11.43 4.29
C SER A 55 3.33 12.72 3.82
N ILE A 56 2.96 13.83 4.45
CA ILE A 56 3.51 15.14 4.14
C ILE A 56 4.71 15.53 5.02
N ASN A 57 4.88 14.84 6.14
CA ASN A 57 5.88 15.21 7.14
C ASN A 57 7.17 14.41 7.09
N SER A 58 7.15 13.25 6.44
CA SER A 58 8.32 12.37 6.38
C SER A 58 8.15 11.40 5.20
N GLY A 59 9.22 10.66 4.90
CA GLY A 59 9.14 9.63 3.88
C GLY A 59 8.14 8.55 4.27
N TRP A 60 7.08 8.38 3.51
CA TRP A 60 6.04 7.38 3.80
C TRP A 60 6.60 5.95 3.81
N TRP A 61 7.69 5.71 3.08
CA TRP A 61 8.33 4.39 2.99
C TRP A 61 8.98 3.94 4.30
N THR A 62 9.09 4.82 5.28
CA THR A 62 9.59 4.50 6.62
C THR A 62 8.47 4.06 7.56
N ASN A 63 7.21 4.15 7.16
CA ASN A 63 6.09 3.72 8.00
C ASN A 63 6.12 2.22 8.23
N GLU A 64 5.65 1.79 9.39
CA GLU A 64 5.55 0.37 9.73
C GLU A 64 4.62 -0.35 8.76
N GLY A 65 4.98 -1.58 8.40
CA GLY A 65 4.17 -2.41 7.49
C GLY A 65 4.38 -2.10 6.02
N ILE A 66 5.35 -1.26 5.67
CA ILE A 66 5.65 -0.93 4.28
C ILE A 66 6.97 -1.55 3.86
N THR A 67 6.93 -2.22 2.71
CA THR A 67 8.15 -2.66 2.00
C THR A 67 8.34 -1.74 0.81
N LYS A 68 9.45 -1.01 0.83
CA LYS A 68 9.82 -0.10 -0.27
C LYS A 68 10.15 -0.90 -1.53
N MET A 69 9.51 -0.55 -2.65
CA MET A 69 9.73 -1.22 -3.94
C MET A 69 10.21 -0.27 -5.04
N PHE A 70 10.35 1.01 -4.75
CA PHE A 70 10.85 1.97 -5.73
C PHE A 70 12.36 2.15 -5.62
N ASP A 71 12.99 2.53 -6.73
CA ASP A 71 14.40 2.89 -6.76
C ASP A 71 14.56 4.35 -6.38
N GLY A 72 15.72 4.68 -5.80
CA GLY A 72 16.01 6.05 -5.41
C GLY A 72 15.74 6.33 -3.94
N ALA A 73 16.01 7.56 -3.52
CA ALA A 73 15.94 7.96 -2.12
C ALA A 73 14.57 8.46 -1.70
N THR A 74 13.77 8.93 -2.64
CA THR A 74 12.45 9.52 -2.36
C THR A 74 11.42 9.09 -3.40
N CYS A 75 10.16 9.17 -3.00
CA CYS A 75 9.03 8.90 -3.87
C CYS A 75 7.86 9.79 -3.43
N ARG A 76 7.10 10.32 -4.37
CA ARG A 76 5.93 11.13 -4.04
C ARG A 76 4.88 10.30 -3.30
N SER A 77 3.97 10.97 -2.60
CA SER A 77 2.84 10.31 -1.98
C SER A 77 1.86 9.77 -3.02
N THR A 78 1.14 8.72 -2.65
CA THR A 78 0.06 8.18 -3.47
C THR A 78 -1.05 9.22 -3.62
N SER A 79 -1.59 9.35 -4.81
CA SER A 79 -2.58 10.36 -5.14
C SER A 79 -3.60 9.85 -6.14
N VAL A 80 -4.57 10.69 -6.47
CA VAL A 80 -5.59 10.41 -7.48
C VAL A 80 -4.92 9.93 -8.78
N GLY A 81 -5.43 8.85 -9.35
CA GLY A 81 -4.89 8.22 -10.54
C GLY A 81 -3.96 7.04 -10.25
N ASP A 82 -3.45 6.93 -9.05
CA ASP A 82 -2.65 5.77 -8.65
C ASP A 82 -3.56 4.58 -8.33
N MET A 83 -2.98 3.39 -8.27
CA MET A 83 -3.75 2.17 -8.12
C MET A 83 -3.25 1.33 -6.95
N VAL A 84 -4.13 0.47 -6.45
CA VAL A 84 -3.79 -0.53 -5.43
C VAL A 84 -4.29 -1.89 -5.91
N LEU A 85 -3.40 -2.87 -5.90
CA LEU A 85 -3.73 -4.25 -6.21
C LEU A 85 -3.83 -5.04 -4.91
N LEU A 86 -5.00 -5.59 -4.63
CA LEU A 86 -5.23 -6.43 -3.46
C LEU A 86 -4.80 -7.87 -3.72
N SER A 87 -4.56 -8.63 -2.66
CA SER A 87 -4.14 -10.03 -2.78
C SER A 87 -5.20 -10.93 -3.44
N SER A 88 -6.46 -10.49 -3.44
CA SER A 88 -7.54 -11.19 -4.15
C SER A 88 -7.43 -11.10 -5.67
N GLY A 89 -6.57 -10.24 -6.17
CA GLY A 89 -6.43 -9.96 -7.60
C GLY A 89 -7.22 -8.75 -8.07
N LYS A 90 -8.09 -8.19 -7.23
CA LYS A 90 -8.82 -6.98 -7.57
C LYS A 90 -7.91 -5.77 -7.51
N LYS A 91 -8.03 -4.92 -8.52
CA LYS A 91 -7.24 -3.69 -8.63
C LYS A 91 -8.18 -2.48 -8.63
N TYR A 92 -7.82 -1.46 -7.87
CA TYR A 92 -8.62 -0.26 -7.71
C TYR A 92 -7.80 0.97 -8.04
N LYS A 93 -8.44 1.96 -8.66
CA LYS A 93 -7.85 3.25 -8.96
C LYS A 93 -8.35 4.28 -7.96
N CYS A 94 -7.44 5.09 -7.44
CA CYS A 94 -7.77 6.19 -6.54
C CYS A 94 -8.45 7.31 -7.34
N GLU A 95 -9.66 7.68 -6.92
CA GLU A 95 -10.44 8.75 -7.52
C GLU A 95 -10.52 9.94 -6.54
N MET A 96 -11.06 11.05 -7.01
CA MET A 96 -11.23 12.23 -6.15
C MET A 96 -12.20 11.94 -4.98
N ALA A 97 -13.14 11.03 -5.17
CA ALA A 97 -14.09 10.64 -4.15
C ALA A 97 -14.14 9.09 -4.09
N GLY A 98 -13.13 8.50 -3.45
CA GLY A 98 -13.10 7.06 -3.23
C GLY A 98 -12.28 6.29 -4.25
N TRP A 99 -12.75 5.10 -4.59
CA TRP A 99 -12.01 4.14 -5.41
C TRP A 99 -12.92 3.55 -6.48
N SER A 100 -12.36 3.26 -7.64
CA SER A 100 -13.07 2.52 -8.68
C SER A 100 -12.28 1.28 -9.07
N GLU A 101 -12.97 0.17 -9.22
CA GLU A 101 -12.35 -1.08 -9.66
C GLU A 101 -11.97 -0.98 -11.14
N VAL A 102 -10.77 -1.41 -11.47
CA VAL A 102 -10.26 -1.36 -12.85
C VAL A 102 -9.86 -2.74 -13.36
#